data_66ad71b7d711c066a1dd428f6d123f89
#
_entry.id   66ad71b7d711c066a1dd428f6d123f89
#
_cell.length_a   1.000
_cell.length_b   1.000
_cell.length_c   1.000
_cell.angle_alpha   90.00
_cell.angle_beta   90.00
_cell.angle_gamma   90.00
#
_symmetry.space_group_name_H-M   'P 1'
#
loop_
_entity.id
_entity.type
_entity.pdbx_description
1 polymer ?
#
loop_
_entity_poly.entity_id
_entity_poly.type
_entity_poly.pdbx_seq_one_letter_code
_entity_poly.pdbx_strand_id
1 'polypeptide(L)'
;HEIMKVLVATDKPFAKVAVDGIRKEIEAAGYELVLLEKYGEKAKLLEAVKDANAIIIRSDIIDAEVLDAAKELKIVVRAGAGYDNVDLEAATAHNVCVMNTPGQNSNAVAELAFGLMVMAVRNMYNGTSGTELMGKKLGIHAYGNVGRNVARIAKGFGMEIYAFDAFCPKEVIEKDGVKAVGSAEELYSTCDVVSLHIPATAETKNSINYALVNKMPKGGLLVNTARKEVINEAELIQLMEERTDLKYMTDIMPAANETFAAKFAGRYFSTPKKMGAQTAEANINAGIAAAKQIV
;
A
#
# COMPACT_ATOMS: atom_id res chain seq x y z
N HIS A 1 -29.82 -27.19 -9.19
CA HIS A 1 -28.72 -26.24 -9.11
C HIS A 1 -27.90 -26.52 -7.85
N GLU A 2 -26.62 -26.83 -8.01
CA GLU A 2 -25.73 -27.00 -6.89
C GLU A 2 -25.45 -25.62 -6.24
N ILE A 3 -25.49 -25.59 -4.91
CA ILE A 3 -25.15 -24.39 -4.16
C ILE A 3 -23.65 -24.17 -4.25
N MET A 4 -23.23 -22.97 -4.65
CA MET A 4 -21.82 -22.62 -4.69
C MET A 4 -21.26 -22.54 -3.27
N LYS A 5 -20.15 -23.24 -3.04
CA LYS A 5 -19.45 -23.22 -1.75
C LYS A 5 -18.29 -22.25 -1.81
N VAL A 6 -18.28 -21.29 -0.90
CA VAL A 6 -17.21 -20.31 -0.72
C VAL A 6 -16.44 -20.64 0.55
N LEU A 7 -15.17 -20.97 0.40
CA LEU A 7 -14.27 -21.24 1.52
C LEU A 7 -13.47 -19.99 1.84
N VAL A 8 -13.52 -19.55 3.08
CA VAL A 8 -12.60 -18.53 3.61
C VAL A 8 -11.51 -19.27 4.37
N ALA A 9 -10.33 -19.35 3.76
CA ALA A 9 -9.19 -20.05 4.31
C ALA A 9 -8.15 -19.04 4.79
N THR A 10 -8.05 -18.85 6.10
CA THR A 10 -7.16 -17.86 6.68
C THR A 10 -6.45 -18.43 7.90
N ASP A 11 -5.16 -18.66 7.77
CA ASP A 11 -4.32 -19.07 8.92
C ASP A 11 -4.25 -17.94 9.94
N LYS A 12 -4.21 -16.70 9.45
CA LYS A 12 -4.38 -15.48 10.24
C LYS A 12 -5.78 -14.94 9.94
N PRO A 13 -6.78 -15.22 10.79
CA PRO A 13 -8.17 -14.97 10.44
C PRO A 13 -8.52 -13.49 10.39
N PHE A 14 -9.60 -13.21 9.66
CA PHE A 14 -10.25 -11.89 9.69
C PHE A 14 -10.86 -11.64 11.08
N ALA A 15 -10.99 -10.38 11.44
CA ALA A 15 -11.79 -9.99 12.61
C ALA A 15 -13.25 -10.42 12.43
N LYS A 16 -13.96 -10.63 13.54
CA LYS A 16 -15.37 -11.07 13.51
C LYS A 16 -16.25 -10.18 12.64
N VAL A 17 -16.06 -8.86 12.71
CA VAL A 17 -16.85 -7.90 11.92
C VAL A 17 -16.66 -8.14 10.42
N ALA A 18 -15.45 -8.46 9.98
CA ALA A 18 -15.18 -8.78 8.58
C ALA A 18 -15.86 -10.10 8.18
N VAL A 19 -15.76 -11.12 9.02
CA VAL A 19 -16.42 -12.42 8.77
C VAL A 19 -17.94 -12.24 8.65
N ASP A 20 -18.53 -11.44 9.54
CA ASP A 20 -19.97 -11.16 9.49
C ASP A 20 -20.35 -10.46 8.17
N GLY A 21 -19.54 -9.50 7.72
CA GLY A 21 -19.75 -8.81 6.43
C GLY A 21 -19.60 -9.74 5.23
N ILE A 22 -18.60 -10.62 5.24
CA ILE A 22 -18.38 -11.62 4.20
C ILE A 22 -19.59 -12.57 4.15
N ARG A 23 -20.03 -13.06 5.31
CA ARG A 23 -21.18 -13.97 5.41
C ARG A 23 -22.43 -13.33 4.84
N LYS A 24 -22.69 -12.08 5.16
CA LYS A 24 -23.84 -11.35 4.65
C LYS A 24 -23.86 -11.32 3.12
N GLU A 25 -22.73 -11.01 2.50
CA GLU A 25 -22.62 -10.95 1.04
C GLU A 25 -22.79 -12.32 0.41
N ILE A 26 -22.15 -13.36 0.95
CA ILE A 26 -22.16 -14.71 0.40
C ILE A 26 -23.54 -15.35 0.56
N GLU A 27 -24.13 -15.28 1.73
CA GLU A 27 -25.46 -15.87 2.00
C GLU A 27 -26.59 -15.14 1.27
N ALA A 28 -26.47 -13.81 1.08
CA ALA A 28 -27.44 -13.06 0.29
C ALA A 28 -27.48 -13.51 -1.17
N ALA A 29 -26.39 -14.05 -1.70
CA ALA A 29 -26.31 -14.61 -3.05
C ALA A 29 -26.82 -16.06 -3.12
N GLY A 30 -27.20 -16.65 -1.99
CA GLY A 30 -27.62 -18.05 -1.91
C GLY A 30 -26.46 -19.03 -1.87
N TYR A 31 -25.26 -18.57 -1.58
CA TYR A 31 -24.05 -19.40 -1.51
C TYR A 31 -23.79 -19.87 -0.07
N GLU A 32 -23.09 -20.98 0.05
CA GLU A 32 -22.67 -21.52 1.35
C GLU A 32 -21.30 -20.99 1.72
N LEU A 33 -21.17 -20.47 2.96
CA LEU A 33 -19.89 -20.02 3.51
C LEU A 33 -19.30 -21.07 4.44
N VAL A 34 -18.05 -21.45 4.20
CA VAL A 34 -17.28 -22.34 5.07
C VAL A 34 -16.03 -21.60 5.52
N LEU A 35 -15.74 -21.63 6.81
CA LEU A 35 -14.56 -20.99 7.41
C LEU A 35 -13.53 -22.06 7.75
N LEU A 36 -12.28 -21.83 7.35
CA LEU A 36 -11.11 -22.60 7.79
C LEU A 36 -10.11 -21.62 8.38
N GLU A 37 -10.17 -21.43 9.68
CA GLU A 37 -9.36 -20.45 10.38
C GLU A 37 -8.28 -21.13 11.21
N LYS A 38 -7.08 -20.51 11.32
CA LYS A 38 -5.98 -20.98 12.16
C LYS A 38 -5.68 -22.47 11.93
N TYR A 39 -5.65 -22.86 10.68
CA TYR A 39 -5.52 -24.30 10.36
C TYR A 39 -4.13 -24.87 10.61
N GLY A 40 -3.07 -24.07 10.59
CA GLY A 40 -1.71 -24.42 10.97
C GLY A 40 -0.98 -25.37 10.02
N GLU A 41 -1.68 -26.39 9.50
CA GLU A 41 -1.09 -27.43 8.65
C GLU A 41 -1.69 -27.38 7.23
N LYS A 42 -0.82 -27.49 6.24
CA LYS A 42 -1.24 -27.51 4.83
C LYS A 42 -2.24 -28.63 4.52
N ALA A 43 -2.11 -29.79 5.21
CA ALA A 43 -3.02 -30.90 5.02
C ALA A 43 -4.48 -30.54 5.26
N LYS A 44 -4.76 -29.66 6.22
CA LYS A 44 -6.13 -29.17 6.49
C LYS A 44 -6.64 -28.30 5.35
N LEU A 45 -5.78 -27.47 4.78
CA LEU A 45 -6.13 -26.66 3.61
C LEU A 45 -6.42 -27.55 2.41
N LEU A 46 -5.58 -28.53 2.13
CA LEU A 46 -5.76 -29.47 1.02
C LEU A 46 -7.10 -30.22 1.11
N GLU A 47 -7.50 -30.60 2.31
CA GLU A 47 -8.78 -31.28 2.54
C GLU A 47 -9.98 -30.31 2.31
N ALA A 48 -9.87 -29.09 2.84
CA ALA A 48 -10.96 -28.11 2.78
C ALA A 48 -11.24 -27.60 1.37
N VAL A 49 -10.23 -27.56 0.50
CA VAL A 49 -10.39 -27.02 -0.85
C VAL A 49 -11.05 -27.98 -1.84
N LYS A 50 -11.16 -29.26 -1.48
CA LYS A 50 -11.61 -30.32 -2.41
C LYS A 50 -12.95 -30.03 -3.09
N ASP A 51 -13.89 -29.44 -2.39
CA ASP A 51 -15.24 -29.17 -2.88
C ASP A 51 -15.57 -27.67 -2.92
N ALA A 52 -14.59 -26.81 -2.71
CA ALA A 52 -14.79 -25.38 -2.77
C ALA A 52 -14.89 -24.89 -4.22
N ASN A 53 -15.86 -24.05 -4.49
CA ASN A 53 -16.02 -23.40 -5.80
C ASN A 53 -15.30 -22.07 -5.87
N ALA A 54 -15.18 -21.40 -4.72
CA ALA A 54 -14.46 -20.15 -4.57
C ALA A 54 -13.69 -20.16 -3.25
N ILE A 55 -12.53 -19.51 -3.24
CA ILE A 55 -11.69 -19.39 -2.04
C ILE A 55 -11.33 -17.94 -1.83
N ILE A 56 -11.52 -17.46 -0.59
CA ILE A 56 -11.01 -16.16 -0.15
C ILE A 56 -9.83 -16.43 0.78
N ILE A 57 -8.70 -15.80 0.52
CA ILE A 57 -7.47 -15.90 1.32
C ILE A 57 -6.95 -14.53 1.72
N ARG A 58 -6.05 -14.52 2.69
CA ARG A 58 -5.23 -13.36 3.04
C ARG A 58 -3.80 -13.63 2.54
N SER A 59 -2.87 -13.92 3.42
CA SER A 59 -1.48 -14.25 3.05
C SER A 59 -1.26 -15.75 2.82
N ASP A 60 -2.30 -16.55 2.85
CA ASP A 60 -2.25 -17.99 2.64
C ASP A 60 -1.69 -18.33 1.25
N ILE A 61 -0.96 -19.43 1.16
CA ILE A 61 -0.29 -19.82 -0.07
C ILE A 61 -1.18 -20.77 -0.88
N ILE A 62 -1.49 -20.37 -2.11
CA ILE A 62 -2.22 -21.20 -3.08
C ILE A 62 -1.23 -21.60 -4.18
N ASP A 63 -0.59 -22.73 -3.97
CA ASP A 63 0.38 -23.29 -4.90
C ASP A 63 -0.26 -24.38 -5.80
N ALA A 64 0.56 -24.99 -6.65
CA ALA A 64 0.09 -26.03 -7.57
C ALA A 64 -0.55 -27.21 -6.85
N GLU A 65 0.00 -27.64 -5.69
CA GLU A 65 -0.55 -28.74 -4.90
C GLU A 65 -1.97 -28.44 -4.40
N VAL A 66 -2.19 -27.22 -3.90
CA VAL A 66 -3.52 -26.77 -3.46
C VAL A 66 -4.50 -26.75 -4.64
N LEU A 67 -4.06 -26.23 -5.78
CA LEU A 67 -4.89 -26.15 -6.98
C LEU A 67 -5.21 -27.55 -7.53
N ASP A 68 -4.28 -28.48 -7.47
CA ASP A 68 -4.51 -29.88 -7.87
C ASP A 68 -5.58 -30.54 -7.01
N ALA A 69 -5.62 -30.23 -5.71
CA ALA A 69 -6.62 -30.75 -4.79
C ALA A 69 -7.99 -30.11 -4.97
N ALA A 70 -8.04 -28.88 -5.46
CA ALA A 70 -9.26 -28.08 -5.57
C ALA A 70 -9.96 -28.33 -6.92
N LYS A 71 -10.54 -29.51 -7.09
CA LYS A 71 -11.13 -29.97 -8.36
C LYS A 71 -12.31 -29.14 -8.86
N GLU A 72 -13.07 -28.54 -7.95
CA GLU A 72 -14.29 -27.77 -8.26
C GLU A 72 -14.05 -26.25 -8.27
N LEU A 73 -12.81 -25.82 -8.05
CA LEU A 73 -12.48 -24.42 -7.87
C LEU A 73 -12.57 -23.62 -9.16
N LYS A 74 -13.22 -22.47 -9.11
CA LYS A 74 -13.38 -21.53 -10.23
C LYS A 74 -12.65 -20.21 -10.00
N ILE A 75 -12.55 -19.75 -8.76
CA ILE A 75 -11.97 -18.44 -8.43
C ILE A 75 -11.28 -18.45 -7.08
N VAL A 76 -10.13 -17.78 -7.04
CA VAL A 76 -9.41 -17.43 -5.79
C VAL A 76 -9.39 -15.92 -5.69
N VAL A 77 -9.81 -15.36 -4.56
CA VAL A 77 -9.72 -13.93 -4.30
C VAL A 77 -8.78 -13.69 -3.12
N ARG A 78 -7.70 -12.96 -3.38
CA ARG A 78 -6.78 -12.48 -2.37
C ARG A 78 -7.35 -11.18 -1.79
N ALA A 79 -7.70 -11.18 -0.49
CA ALA A 79 -8.16 -10.00 0.20
C ALA A 79 -6.96 -9.08 0.50
N GLY A 80 -6.69 -8.18 -0.39
CA GLY A 80 -5.56 -7.26 -0.37
C GLY A 80 -5.05 -6.99 -1.77
N ALA A 81 -3.96 -6.22 -1.90
CA ALA A 81 -3.42 -5.81 -3.19
C ALA A 81 -2.43 -6.82 -3.78
N GLY A 82 -1.46 -7.28 -3.00
CA GLY A 82 -0.46 -8.24 -3.46
C GLY A 82 -1.04 -9.64 -3.63
N TYR A 83 -0.60 -10.37 -4.64
CA TYR A 83 -1.05 -11.75 -4.90
C TYR A 83 0.10 -12.69 -5.29
N ASP A 84 1.31 -12.37 -4.88
CA ASP A 84 2.50 -13.21 -5.06
C ASP A 84 2.45 -14.51 -4.25
N ASN A 85 1.50 -14.63 -3.33
CA ASN A 85 1.20 -15.86 -2.59
C ASN A 85 0.31 -16.85 -3.39
N VAL A 86 -0.11 -16.48 -4.60
CA VAL A 86 -0.88 -17.36 -5.49
C VAL A 86 -0.03 -17.69 -6.71
N ASP A 87 0.08 -18.99 -7.02
CA ASP A 87 0.76 -19.46 -8.24
C ASP A 87 -0.15 -19.21 -9.45
N LEU A 88 0.06 -18.09 -10.13
CA LEU A 88 -0.77 -17.66 -11.25
C LEU A 88 -0.68 -18.60 -12.46
N GLU A 89 0.50 -19.15 -12.73
CA GLU A 89 0.70 -20.09 -13.83
C GLU A 89 -0.10 -21.38 -13.59
N ALA A 90 -0.02 -21.93 -12.38
CA ALA A 90 -0.79 -23.10 -12.01
C ALA A 90 -2.29 -22.82 -12.01
N ALA A 91 -2.71 -21.65 -11.55
CA ALA A 91 -4.12 -21.25 -11.59
C ALA A 91 -4.64 -21.20 -13.03
N THR A 92 -3.89 -20.62 -13.94
CA THR A 92 -4.25 -20.57 -15.36
C THR A 92 -4.37 -21.98 -15.93
N ALA A 93 -3.44 -22.87 -15.62
CA ALA A 93 -3.47 -24.26 -16.08
C ALA A 93 -4.70 -25.03 -15.58
N HIS A 94 -5.26 -24.63 -14.42
CA HIS A 94 -6.48 -25.24 -13.85
C HIS A 94 -7.77 -24.47 -14.22
N ASN A 95 -7.69 -23.46 -15.06
CA ASN A 95 -8.81 -22.56 -15.40
C ASN A 95 -9.42 -21.87 -14.17
N VAL A 96 -8.57 -21.51 -13.22
CA VAL A 96 -8.97 -20.78 -12.01
C VAL A 96 -8.68 -19.30 -12.20
N CYS A 97 -9.69 -18.47 -12.04
CA CYS A 97 -9.55 -17.01 -12.03
C CYS A 97 -8.94 -16.56 -10.71
N VAL A 98 -7.97 -15.66 -10.77
CA VAL A 98 -7.37 -15.08 -9.56
C VAL A 98 -7.65 -13.58 -9.55
N MET A 99 -8.21 -13.10 -8.45
CA MET A 99 -8.54 -11.68 -8.25
C MET A 99 -7.94 -11.19 -6.94
N ASN A 100 -7.79 -9.89 -6.86
CA ASN A 100 -7.35 -9.20 -5.63
C ASN A 100 -8.30 -8.04 -5.35
N THR A 101 -8.10 -7.35 -4.21
CA THR A 101 -8.91 -6.20 -3.81
C THR A 101 -8.02 -4.97 -3.63
N PRO A 102 -7.50 -4.39 -4.72
CA PRO A 102 -6.61 -3.24 -4.61
C PRO A 102 -7.36 -2.00 -4.10
N GLY A 103 -6.64 -1.11 -3.43
CA GLY A 103 -7.17 0.17 -2.99
C GLY A 103 -7.92 0.15 -1.65
N GLN A 104 -8.18 -1.01 -1.06
CA GLN A 104 -8.92 -1.11 0.21
C GLN A 104 -8.12 -0.60 1.42
N ASN A 105 -6.81 -0.53 1.29
CA ASN A 105 -5.90 -0.02 2.32
C ASN A 105 -5.43 1.42 2.03
N SER A 106 -5.91 2.03 0.95
CA SER A 106 -5.36 3.31 0.46
C SER A 106 -5.50 4.44 1.46
N ASN A 107 -6.65 4.54 2.14
CA ASN A 107 -6.84 5.57 3.17
C ASN A 107 -5.88 5.35 4.35
N ALA A 108 -5.71 4.11 4.79
CA ALA A 108 -4.82 3.79 5.91
C ALA A 108 -3.38 4.22 5.62
N VAL A 109 -2.88 3.91 4.42
CA VAL A 109 -1.54 4.31 3.99
C VAL A 109 -1.41 5.83 3.92
N ALA A 110 -2.43 6.50 3.38
CA ALA A 110 -2.45 7.97 3.30
C ALA A 110 -2.40 8.62 4.69
N GLU A 111 -3.15 8.09 5.65
CA GLU A 111 -3.11 8.59 7.02
C GLU A 111 -1.74 8.43 7.65
N LEU A 112 -1.10 7.26 7.46
CA LEU A 112 0.25 7.04 7.99
C LEU A 112 1.25 8.02 7.37
N ALA A 113 1.12 8.32 6.06
CA ALA A 113 1.98 9.31 5.41
C ALA A 113 1.87 10.67 6.12
N PHE A 114 0.68 11.09 6.50
CA PHE A 114 0.49 12.33 7.27
C PHE A 114 1.03 12.23 8.69
N GLY A 115 0.92 11.09 9.33
CA GLY A 115 1.57 10.84 10.63
C GLY A 115 3.08 11.05 10.54
N LEU A 116 3.71 10.54 9.48
CA LEU A 116 5.13 10.74 9.23
C LEU A 116 5.47 12.21 8.94
N MET A 117 4.64 12.92 8.19
CA MET A 117 4.83 14.34 7.89
C MET A 117 4.74 15.19 9.16
N VAL A 118 3.73 14.96 9.98
CA VAL A 118 3.56 15.69 11.25
C VAL A 118 4.73 15.42 12.17
N MET A 119 5.15 14.17 12.31
CA MET A 119 6.31 13.81 13.11
C MET A 119 7.58 14.54 12.66
N ALA A 120 7.82 14.61 11.35
CA ALA A 120 8.99 15.27 10.79
C ALA A 120 9.01 16.77 11.05
N VAL A 121 7.91 17.47 10.78
CA VAL A 121 7.85 18.93 10.96
C VAL A 121 7.82 19.34 12.44
N ARG A 122 7.50 18.41 13.34
CA ARG A 122 7.55 18.61 14.80
C ARG A 122 8.83 18.07 15.42
N ASN A 123 9.89 17.93 14.64
CA ASN A 123 11.23 17.52 15.09
C ASN A 123 11.23 16.22 15.89
N MET A 124 10.46 15.22 15.44
CA MET A 124 10.33 13.91 16.11
C MET A 124 9.86 14.03 17.56
N TYR A 125 9.10 15.08 17.86
CA TYR A 125 8.56 15.34 19.21
C TYR A 125 9.66 15.40 20.30
N ASN A 126 10.77 16.02 19.96
CA ASN A 126 11.96 16.09 20.85
C ASN A 126 11.92 17.26 21.84
N GLY A 127 10.84 18.01 21.89
CA GLY A 127 10.68 19.16 22.79
C GLY A 127 11.07 20.51 22.20
N THR A 128 11.61 20.53 20.97
CA THR A 128 11.95 21.78 20.28
C THR A 128 10.79 22.24 19.40
N SER A 129 10.74 23.53 19.11
CA SER A 129 9.71 24.12 18.27
C SER A 129 9.87 23.66 16.81
N GLY A 130 8.80 23.12 16.24
CA GLY A 130 8.75 22.72 14.83
C GLY A 130 8.05 23.76 13.97
N THR A 131 7.49 23.28 12.87
CA THR A 131 6.73 24.08 11.91
C THR A 131 5.40 23.38 11.58
N GLU A 132 4.53 24.06 10.84
CA GLU A 132 3.20 23.56 10.50
C GLU A 132 3.15 23.11 9.04
N LEU A 133 2.21 22.23 8.73
CA LEU A 133 1.95 21.81 7.35
C LEU A 133 1.08 22.82 6.60
N MET A 134 0.23 23.57 7.32
CA MET A 134 -0.66 24.57 6.69
C MET A 134 0.14 25.53 5.82
N GLY A 135 -0.34 25.75 4.60
CA GLY A 135 0.28 26.65 3.64
C GLY A 135 1.51 26.11 2.92
N LYS A 136 2.00 24.94 3.31
CA LYS A 136 3.14 24.33 2.62
C LYS A 136 2.71 23.61 1.35
N LYS A 137 3.64 23.49 0.42
CA LYS A 137 3.42 22.82 -0.87
C LYS A 137 3.72 21.33 -0.75
N LEU A 138 2.70 20.52 -0.97
CA LEU A 138 2.83 19.06 -0.97
C LEU A 138 2.85 18.56 -2.41
N GLY A 139 3.86 17.77 -2.74
CA GLY A 139 3.95 17.06 -4.02
C GLY A 139 3.58 15.60 -3.85
N ILE A 140 2.63 15.13 -4.62
CA ILE A 140 2.20 13.74 -4.67
C ILE A 140 2.83 13.12 -5.91
N HIS A 141 3.77 12.21 -5.71
CA HIS A 141 4.46 11.52 -6.79
C HIS A 141 3.75 10.21 -7.12
N ALA A 142 2.98 10.21 -8.16
CA ALA A 142 1.98 9.27 -8.64
C ALA A 142 0.61 9.43 -7.96
N TYR A 143 -0.43 9.49 -8.80
CA TYR A 143 -1.79 9.86 -8.39
C TYR A 143 -2.76 8.69 -8.58
N GLY A 144 -2.46 7.58 -7.90
CA GLY A 144 -3.35 6.42 -7.81
C GLY A 144 -4.26 6.51 -6.58
N ASN A 145 -4.70 5.37 -6.11
CA ASN A 145 -5.63 5.31 -4.96
C ASN A 145 -5.07 5.97 -3.69
N VAL A 146 -3.80 5.70 -3.36
CA VAL A 146 -3.18 6.30 -2.18
C VAL A 146 -2.95 7.79 -2.38
N GLY A 147 -2.42 8.19 -3.53
CA GLY A 147 -2.18 9.60 -3.85
C GLY A 147 -3.45 10.45 -3.78
N ARG A 148 -4.58 9.93 -4.24
CA ARG A 148 -5.88 10.62 -4.16
C ARG A 148 -6.34 10.81 -2.72
N ASN A 149 -6.14 9.80 -1.86
CA ASN A 149 -6.45 9.92 -0.45
C ASN A 149 -5.53 10.91 0.26
N VAL A 150 -4.25 10.94 -0.12
CA VAL A 150 -3.30 11.94 0.38
C VAL A 150 -3.77 13.34 0.02
N ALA A 151 -4.22 13.56 -1.22
CA ALA A 151 -4.76 14.86 -1.65
C ALA A 151 -5.98 15.26 -0.81
N ARG A 152 -6.89 14.34 -0.57
CA ARG A 152 -8.09 14.60 0.25
C ARG A 152 -7.73 15.04 1.66
N ILE A 153 -6.80 14.33 2.30
CA ILE A 153 -6.36 14.65 3.66
C ILE A 153 -5.59 15.98 3.68
N ALA A 154 -4.74 16.22 2.69
CA ALA A 154 -3.94 17.44 2.59
C ALA A 154 -4.80 18.70 2.54
N LYS A 155 -5.98 18.63 1.92
CA LYS A 155 -6.94 19.74 1.91
C LYS A 155 -7.35 20.13 3.32
N GLY A 156 -7.57 19.14 4.19
CA GLY A 156 -7.90 19.37 5.61
C GLY A 156 -6.77 20.06 6.37
N PHE A 157 -5.53 19.83 5.96
CA PHE A 157 -4.36 20.51 6.53
C PHE A 157 -4.12 21.90 5.97
N GLY A 158 -4.88 22.32 4.96
CA GLY A 158 -4.70 23.62 4.34
C GLY A 158 -3.43 23.73 3.49
N MET A 159 -2.97 22.64 2.91
CA MET A 159 -1.78 22.62 2.07
C MET A 159 -2.10 23.02 0.62
N GLU A 160 -1.12 23.56 -0.11
CA GLU A 160 -1.16 23.65 -1.56
C GLU A 160 -0.73 22.32 -2.13
N ILE A 161 -1.53 21.71 -3.01
CA ILE A 161 -1.34 20.33 -3.44
C ILE A 161 -0.96 20.27 -4.92
N TYR A 162 0.14 19.61 -5.20
CA TYR A 162 0.67 19.35 -6.54
C TYR A 162 0.78 17.84 -6.74
N ALA A 163 0.65 17.39 -7.97
CA ALA A 163 0.87 15.97 -8.29
C ALA A 163 1.54 15.82 -9.66
N PHE A 164 2.34 14.81 -9.78
CA PHE A 164 2.87 14.30 -11.04
C PHE A 164 2.57 12.81 -11.16
N ASP A 165 2.03 12.40 -12.30
CA ASP A 165 1.81 10.99 -12.62
C ASP A 165 2.06 10.80 -14.11
N ALA A 166 2.94 9.86 -14.47
CA ALA A 166 3.31 9.61 -15.86
C ALA A 166 2.15 9.04 -16.70
N PHE A 167 1.13 8.48 -16.06
CA PHE A 167 0.05 7.76 -16.72
C PHE A 167 -1.34 8.35 -16.47
N CYS A 168 -1.53 9.07 -15.38
CA CYS A 168 -2.82 9.67 -15.04
C CYS A 168 -3.04 10.95 -15.83
N PRO A 169 -4.17 11.08 -16.54
CA PRO A 169 -4.47 12.32 -17.26
C PRO A 169 -4.49 13.54 -16.33
N LYS A 170 -3.95 14.64 -16.82
CA LYS A 170 -3.88 15.91 -16.09
C LYS A 170 -5.25 16.36 -15.58
N GLU A 171 -6.29 16.17 -16.40
CA GLU A 171 -7.65 16.54 -16.09
C GLU A 171 -8.21 15.82 -14.88
N VAL A 172 -7.82 14.54 -14.67
CA VAL A 172 -8.23 13.74 -13.52
C VAL A 172 -7.64 14.31 -12.23
N ILE A 173 -6.39 14.75 -12.28
CA ILE A 173 -5.70 15.38 -11.15
C ILE A 173 -6.34 16.72 -10.83
N GLU A 174 -6.53 17.56 -11.85
CA GLU A 174 -7.08 18.92 -11.70
C GLU A 174 -8.53 18.92 -11.22
N LYS A 175 -9.30 17.92 -11.58
CA LYS A 175 -10.69 17.76 -11.12
C LYS A 175 -10.78 17.70 -9.59
N ASP A 176 -9.77 17.19 -8.93
CA ASP A 176 -9.71 17.09 -7.47
C ASP A 176 -9.19 18.38 -6.82
N GLY A 177 -8.95 19.44 -7.60
CA GLY A 177 -8.40 20.71 -7.09
C GLY A 177 -6.89 20.64 -6.83
N VAL A 178 -6.21 19.68 -7.43
CA VAL A 178 -4.76 19.45 -7.33
C VAL A 178 -4.09 20.03 -8.58
N LYS A 179 -2.94 20.68 -8.40
CA LYS A 179 -2.18 21.24 -9.51
C LYS A 179 -1.33 20.15 -10.16
N ALA A 180 -1.64 19.78 -11.39
CA ALA A 180 -0.87 18.78 -12.13
C ALA A 180 0.37 19.43 -12.73
N VAL A 181 1.55 18.87 -12.46
CA VAL A 181 2.81 19.32 -13.04
C VAL A 181 3.28 18.37 -14.14
N GLY A 182 4.15 18.85 -15.02
CA GLY A 182 4.54 18.13 -16.23
C GLY A 182 5.67 17.11 -16.05
N SER A 183 6.37 17.15 -14.94
CA SER A 183 7.52 16.26 -14.68
C SER A 183 7.78 16.06 -13.19
N ALA A 184 8.52 15.00 -12.88
CA ALA A 184 8.98 14.80 -11.51
C ALA A 184 9.91 15.94 -11.07
N GLU A 185 10.78 16.41 -11.96
CA GLU A 185 11.71 17.51 -11.68
C GLU A 185 10.97 18.76 -11.25
N GLU A 186 9.87 19.09 -11.92
CA GLU A 186 9.04 20.24 -11.55
C GLU A 186 8.39 20.04 -10.18
N LEU A 187 7.91 18.83 -9.89
CA LEU A 187 7.30 18.50 -8.61
C LEU A 187 8.28 18.75 -7.46
N TYR A 188 9.48 18.20 -7.56
CA TYR A 188 10.51 18.31 -6.52
C TYR A 188 11.03 19.73 -6.37
N SER A 189 11.15 20.47 -7.48
CA SER A 189 11.59 21.87 -7.44
C SER A 189 10.58 22.80 -6.77
N THR A 190 9.30 22.44 -6.83
CA THR A 190 8.19 23.28 -6.36
C THR A 190 7.82 23.02 -4.90
N CYS A 191 7.89 21.75 -4.46
CA CYS A 191 7.23 21.32 -3.24
C CYS A 191 8.16 21.24 -2.02
N ASP A 192 7.62 21.63 -0.87
CA ASP A 192 8.31 21.53 0.42
C ASP A 192 8.33 20.10 0.96
N VAL A 193 7.29 19.34 0.64
CA VAL A 193 7.12 17.95 1.02
C VAL A 193 6.79 17.16 -0.23
N VAL A 194 7.45 16.03 -0.45
CA VAL A 194 7.10 15.09 -1.52
C VAL A 194 6.79 13.74 -0.91
N SER A 195 5.61 13.22 -1.23
CA SER A 195 5.15 11.90 -0.79
C SER A 195 5.15 10.94 -1.97
N LEU A 196 5.84 9.81 -1.81
CA LEU A 196 6.01 8.81 -2.87
C LEU A 196 4.88 7.79 -2.86
N HIS A 197 4.25 7.62 -4.01
CA HIS A 197 3.18 6.63 -4.23
C HIS A 197 3.38 5.89 -5.55
N ILE A 198 4.60 5.92 -6.07
CA ILE A 198 4.96 5.26 -7.33
C ILE A 198 5.16 3.75 -7.13
N PRO A 199 4.76 2.93 -8.11
CA PRO A 199 5.05 1.50 -8.07
C PRO A 199 6.53 1.24 -8.35
N ALA A 200 7.02 0.07 -7.95
CA ALA A 200 8.36 -0.39 -8.29
C ALA A 200 8.33 -1.06 -9.66
N THR A 201 8.97 -0.45 -10.64
CA THR A 201 9.09 -0.96 -12.01
C THR A 201 10.55 -0.81 -12.47
N ALA A 202 10.86 -1.32 -13.66
CA ALA A 202 12.19 -1.13 -14.24
C ALA A 202 12.52 0.37 -14.40
N GLU A 203 11.53 1.18 -14.77
CA GLU A 203 11.69 2.63 -14.97
C GLU A 203 11.80 3.41 -13.67
N THR A 204 11.13 2.95 -12.60
CA THR A 204 11.12 3.67 -11.32
C THR A 204 12.21 3.21 -10.36
N LYS A 205 12.84 2.08 -10.63
CA LYS A 205 13.93 1.58 -9.80
C LYS A 205 15.07 2.61 -9.74
N ASN A 206 15.46 2.97 -8.51
CA ASN A 206 16.50 3.97 -8.26
C ASN A 206 16.24 5.35 -8.88
N SER A 207 14.98 5.64 -9.25
CA SER A 207 14.62 6.92 -9.89
C SER A 207 14.61 8.10 -8.91
N ILE A 208 14.45 7.82 -7.64
CA ILE A 208 14.51 8.84 -6.59
C ILE A 208 15.96 8.92 -6.14
N ASN A 209 16.68 9.80 -6.79
CA ASN A 209 18.13 9.88 -6.76
C ASN A 209 18.63 11.24 -6.28
N TYR A 210 19.95 11.42 -6.24
CA TYR A 210 20.60 12.66 -5.83
C TYR A 210 20.09 13.87 -6.61
N ALA A 211 20.13 13.79 -7.94
CA ALA A 211 19.77 14.90 -8.81
C ALA A 211 18.32 15.35 -8.60
N LEU A 212 17.40 14.40 -8.45
CA LEU A 212 15.98 14.70 -8.29
C LEU A 212 15.70 15.32 -6.91
N VAL A 213 16.14 14.67 -5.84
CA VAL A 213 15.85 15.12 -4.47
C VAL A 213 16.56 16.43 -4.16
N ASN A 214 17.74 16.67 -4.74
CA ASN A 214 18.46 17.92 -4.57
C ASN A 214 17.72 19.15 -5.12
N LYS A 215 16.73 18.93 -5.98
CA LYS A 215 15.89 20.03 -6.50
C LYS A 215 14.94 20.59 -5.45
N MET A 216 14.71 19.88 -4.36
CA MET A 216 13.79 20.32 -3.31
C MET A 216 14.27 21.63 -2.64
N PRO A 217 13.32 22.50 -2.30
CA PRO A 217 13.65 23.71 -1.53
C PRO A 217 14.31 23.38 -0.20
N LYS A 218 14.93 24.39 0.41
CA LYS A 218 15.53 24.27 1.73
C LYS A 218 14.51 23.75 2.75
N GLY A 219 14.92 22.75 3.53
CA GLY A 219 14.04 22.12 4.51
C GLY A 219 13.14 21.03 3.91
N GLY A 220 13.44 20.60 2.71
CA GLY A 220 12.64 19.58 2.01
C GLY A 220 12.46 18.30 2.79
N LEU A 221 11.24 17.75 2.73
CA LEU A 221 10.85 16.52 3.39
C LEU A 221 10.43 15.50 2.34
N LEU A 222 11.08 14.36 2.34
CA LEU A 222 10.73 13.21 1.49
C LEU A 222 10.07 12.14 2.34
N VAL A 223 8.89 11.68 1.94
CA VAL A 223 8.11 10.66 2.64
C VAL A 223 7.91 9.45 1.71
N ASN A 224 8.28 8.27 2.18
CA ASN A 224 8.13 7.04 1.38
C ASN A 224 7.27 6.01 2.11
N THR A 225 6.04 5.85 1.65
CA THR A 225 5.15 4.76 2.04
C THR A 225 4.91 3.79 0.87
N ALA A 226 5.69 3.90 -0.20
CA ALA A 226 5.49 3.16 -1.45
C ALA A 226 6.36 1.89 -1.53
N ARG A 227 7.60 2.03 -1.98
CA ARG A 227 8.53 0.91 -2.20
C ARG A 227 9.98 1.36 -1.92
N LYS A 228 10.80 0.46 -1.38
CA LYS A 228 12.21 0.77 -1.14
C LYS A 228 13.02 0.82 -2.44
N GLU A 229 12.62 0.04 -3.45
CA GLU A 229 13.34 -0.10 -4.71
C GLU A 229 13.42 1.19 -5.51
N VAL A 230 12.50 2.12 -5.29
CA VAL A 230 12.48 3.39 -6.03
C VAL A 230 13.56 4.37 -5.54
N ILE A 231 14.07 4.18 -4.33
CA ILE A 231 15.10 5.04 -3.73
C ILE A 231 16.48 4.55 -4.15
N ASN A 232 17.30 5.45 -4.69
CA ASN A 232 18.73 5.21 -4.79
C ASN A 232 19.35 5.54 -3.42
N GLU A 233 19.51 4.54 -2.57
CA GLU A 233 19.90 4.75 -1.17
C GLU A 233 21.28 5.37 -1.03
N ALA A 234 22.26 4.92 -1.81
CA ALA A 234 23.61 5.47 -1.75
C ALA A 234 23.63 6.96 -2.11
N GLU A 235 22.88 7.35 -3.14
CA GLU A 235 22.80 8.75 -3.56
C GLU A 235 22.00 9.59 -2.57
N LEU A 236 20.95 9.06 -1.96
CA LEU A 236 20.20 9.79 -0.95
C LEU A 236 21.04 10.02 0.31
N ILE A 237 21.83 9.03 0.72
CA ILE A 237 22.77 9.18 1.84
C ILE A 237 23.77 10.28 1.54
N GLN A 238 24.37 10.26 0.36
CA GLN A 238 25.32 11.30 -0.04
C GLN A 238 24.68 12.68 0.00
N LEU A 239 23.50 12.83 -0.55
CA LEU A 239 22.78 14.10 -0.57
C LEU A 239 22.47 14.60 0.83
N MET A 240 21.99 13.73 1.71
CA MET A 240 21.64 14.12 3.09
C MET A 240 22.87 14.47 3.93
N GLU A 241 24.04 13.91 3.61
CA GLU A 241 25.31 14.34 4.24
C GLU A 241 25.68 15.76 3.82
N GLU A 242 25.44 16.11 2.55
CA GLU A 242 25.74 17.44 2.01
C GLU A 242 24.66 18.47 2.38
N ARG A 243 23.38 18.06 2.38
CA ARG A 243 22.24 18.91 2.68
C ARG A 243 21.64 18.54 4.04
N THR A 244 22.12 19.20 5.07
CA THR A 244 21.70 18.93 6.45
C THR A 244 20.27 19.43 6.76
N ASP A 245 19.65 20.12 5.83
CA ASP A 245 18.27 20.61 5.91
C ASP A 245 17.23 19.56 5.50
N LEU A 246 17.62 18.53 4.75
CA LEU A 246 16.69 17.53 4.24
C LEU A 246 16.31 16.49 5.30
N LYS A 247 15.05 16.05 5.24
CA LYS A 247 14.51 14.99 6.10
C LYS A 247 13.94 13.87 5.25
N TYR A 248 14.09 12.63 5.73
CA TYR A 248 13.55 11.44 5.10
C TYR A 248 12.78 10.60 6.10
N MET A 249 11.48 10.37 5.83
CA MET A 249 10.59 9.59 6.69
C MET A 249 10.01 8.44 5.87
N THR A 250 10.07 7.23 6.39
CA THR A 250 9.63 6.07 5.62
C THR A 250 8.90 5.01 6.44
N ASP A 251 7.92 4.36 5.81
CA ASP A 251 7.28 3.14 6.30
C ASP A 251 7.93 1.89 5.70
N ILE A 252 8.89 2.09 4.80
CA ILE A 252 9.59 1.03 4.09
C ILE A 252 11.05 1.07 4.50
N MET A 253 11.42 0.20 5.45
CA MET A 253 12.79 0.20 5.98
C MET A 253 13.81 0.00 4.85
N PRO A 254 14.73 0.96 4.64
CA PRO A 254 15.76 0.81 3.62
C PRO A 254 16.76 -0.30 3.99
N ALA A 255 17.43 -0.85 2.99
CA ALA A 255 18.50 -1.81 3.22
C ALA A 255 19.61 -1.19 4.08
N ALA A 256 19.92 0.10 3.86
CA ALA A 256 20.92 0.85 4.60
C ALA A 256 20.35 1.55 5.85
N ASN A 257 19.32 0.99 6.48
CA ASN A 257 18.66 1.61 7.64
C ASN A 257 19.64 2.01 8.74
N GLU A 258 20.61 1.16 9.06
CA GLU A 258 21.59 1.46 10.12
C GLU A 258 22.42 2.69 9.79
N THR A 259 22.81 2.85 8.53
CA THR A 259 23.56 4.03 8.06
C THR A 259 22.72 5.29 8.16
N PHE A 260 21.47 5.24 7.70
CA PHE A 260 20.55 6.37 7.81
C PHE A 260 20.33 6.77 9.27
N ALA A 261 20.06 5.80 10.13
CA ALA A 261 19.78 6.05 11.54
C ALA A 261 21.01 6.63 12.27
N ALA A 262 22.20 6.13 11.97
CA ALA A 262 23.44 6.59 12.60
C ALA A 262 23.85 7.99 12.15
N LYS A 263 23.72 8.29 10.85
CA LYS A 263 24.19 9.55 10.26
C LYS A 263 23.19 10.70 10.35
N PHE A 264 21.89 10.40 10.34
CA PHE A 264 20.85 11.42 10.20
C PHE A 264 19.86 11.44 11.37
N ALA A 265 20.35 11.21 12.58
CA ALA A 265 19.52 11.30 13.78
C ALA A 265 18.77 12.64 13.83
N GLY A 266 17.46 12.58 14.08
CA GLY A 266 16.59 13.76 14.08
C GLY A 266 16.06 14.18 12.71
N ARG A 267 16.60 13.64 11.63
CA ARG A 267 16.18 13.96 10.24
C ARG A 267 15.76 12.72 9.46
N TYR A 268 15.80 11.56 10.07
CA TYR A 268 15.45 10.28 9.49
C TYR A 268 14.62 9.47 10.46
N PHE A 269 13.59 8.81 9.92
CA PHE A 269 12.80 7.84 10.69
C PHE A 269 12.31 6.75 9.75
N SER A 270 12.34 5.51 10.23
CA SER A 270 11.67 4.37 9.59
C SER A 270 10.81 3.64 10.61
N THR A 271 9.61 3.24 10.21
CA THR A 271 8.87 2.26 10.98
C THR A 271 9.65 0.94 11.03
N PRO A 272 9.48 0.10 12.07
CA PRO A 272 10.23 -1.15 12.17
C PRO A 272 9.85 -2.19 11.13
N LYS A 273 8.66 -2.05 10.55
CA LYS A 273 8.13 -2.87 9.45
C LYS A 273 7.07 -2.06 8.73
N LYS A 274 6.69 -2.48 7.53
CA LYS A 274 5.63 -1.82 6.76
C LYS A 274 4.32 -1.86 7.53
N MET A 275 3.77 -0.70 7.88
CA MET A 275 2.59 -0.56 8.73
C MET A 275 1.40 0.14 8.08
N GLY A 276 1.62 0.79 6.93
CA GLY A 276 0.60 1.65 6.31
C GLY A 276 -0.74 0.97 6.10
N ALA A 277 -0.75 -0.30 5.70
CA ALA A 277 -1.96 -1.08 5.46
C ALA A 277 -2.44 -1.85 6.71
N GLN A 278 -1.75 -1.76 7.83
CA GLN A 278 -2.03 -2.57 9.03
C GLN A 278 -3.04 -1.87 9.93
N THR A 279 -4.28 -1.75 9.45
CA THR A 279 -5.40 -1.24 10.23
C THR A 279 -6.54 -2.24 10.21
N ALA A 280 -7.34 -2.24 11.28
CA ALA A 280 -8.53 -3.09 11.37
C ALA A 280 -9.49 -2.79 10.21
N GLU A 281 -9.70 -1.52 9.91
CA GLU A 281 -10.61 -1.06 8.86
C GLU A 281 -10.16 -1.52 7.46
N ALA A 282 -8.88 -1.42 7.14
CA ALA A 282 -8.35 -1.87 5.85
C ALA A 282 -8.54 -3.38 5.67
N ASN A 283 -8.29 -4.17 6.72
CA ASN A 283 -8.46 -5.62 6.69
C ASN A 283 -9.94 -6.01 6.55
N ILE A 284 -10.83 -5.34 7.26
CA ILE A 284 -12.29 -5.54 7.16
C ILE A 284 -12.76 -5.23 5.74
N ASN A 285 -12.38 -4.08 5.21
CA ASN A 285 -12.78 -3.64 3.88
C ASN A 285 -12.28 -4.59 2.79
N ALA A 286 -11.06 -5.09 2.91
CA ALA A 286 -10.49 -6.05 1.96
C ALA A 286 -11.28 -7.37 1.95
N GLY A 287 -11.66 -7.88 3.12
CA GLY A 287 -12.45 -9.11 3.24
C GLY A 287 -13.84 -8.97 2.60
N ILE A 288 -14.53 -7.89 2.90
CA ILE A 288 -15.88 -7.63 2.34
C ILE A 288 -15.79 -7.42 0.83
N ALA A 289 -14.78 -6.69 0.35
CA ALA A 289 -14.56 -6.48 -1.08
C ALA A 289 -14.31 -7.81 -1.80
N ALA A 290 -13.57 -8.75 -1.18
CA ALA A 290 -13.34 -10.07 -1.74
C ALA A 290 -14.65 -10.85 -1.91
N ALA A 291 -15.53 -10.80 -0.91
CA ALA A 291 -16.84 -11.44 -0.97
C ALA A 291 -17.69 -10.86 -2.11
N LYS A 292 -17.70 -9.54 -2.26
CA LYS A 292 -18.45 -8.86 -3.33
C LYS A 292 -17.97 -9.24 -4.73
N GLN A 293 -16.68 -9.55 -4.91
CA GLN A 293 -16.15 -9.96 -6.20
C GLN A 293 -16.63 -11.36 -6.61
N ILE A 294 -16.91 -12.23 -5.65
CA ILE A 294 -17.41 -13.59 -5.91
C ILE A 294 -18.87 -13.58 -6.32
N VAL A 295 -19.62 -12.69 -5.75
CA VAL A 295 -21.03 -12.51 -6.01
C VAL A 295 -21.28 -11.72 -7.30
#